data_6fdbc66cb9f22cd0d8c248c9f23e130e
#
_entry.id   6fdbc66cb9f22cd0d8c248c9f23e130e
#
_cell.length_a   1.000
_cell.length_b   1.000
_cell.length_c   1.000
_cell.angle_alpha   90.00
_cell.angle_beta   90.00
_cell.angle_gamma   90.00
#
_symmetry.space_group_name_H-M   'P 1'
#
loop_
_entity.id
_entity.type
_entity.pdbx_description
1 polymer ?
#
loop_
_entity_poly.entity_id
_entity_poly.type
_entity_poly.pdbx_seq_one_letter_code
_entity_poly.pdbx_strand_id
1 'polypeptide(L)'
;MNNIRQLTKDEYPKAIELSWQVFTITGKEDFNNEGLEFFKSFIYNKKCINEIIFYGSFDNEALTGILDIKSNGKHISLFFIKPEYHRHGLGKKLFHYASTLHPSIETTVNSSTYAIPFYQSLGFAVVGEKQNYHGLCSTPMRRYHAVFVQKNKYTLRTWQTEDAHSLVQELNNKKIWDNCRNVFPHPYRLEHAETFIDLIKKKEGIHDFCIEVNGKAVGNIGFIPGTDVECFNAEVGYVIGEKYWNQGIVTDALQEAIYHYFTYTNTIRIFALVFEHNFPSMRVLEKAGFNKVGIMTTSIFKNGHFTNAHLFELLKNT
;
A
#
# COMPACT_ATOMS: atom_id res chain seq x y z
N MET A 1 -21.68 -10.02 23.31
CA MET A 1 -20.60 -10.03 22.28
C MET A 1 -20.84 -8.88 21.35
N ASN A 2 -19.86 -7.99 21.18
CA ASN A 2 -20.00 -6.87 20.24
C ASN A 2 -20.12 -7.41 18.82
N ASN A 3 -21.29 -7.22 18.21
CA ASN A 3 -21.53 -7.58 16.81
C ASN A 3 -21.03 -6.44 15.91
N ILE A 4 -20.26 -6.76 14.86
CA ILE A 4 -19.78 -5.78 13.88
C ILE A 4 -20.33 -6.18 12.52
N ARG A 5 -20.95 -5.23 11.80
CA ARG A 5 -21.50 -5.45 10.47
C ARG A 5 -21.58 -4.15 9.68
N GLN A 6 -21.80 -4.28 8.39
CA GLN A 6 -22.19 -3.15 7.55
C GLN A 6 -23.58 -2.63 7.96
N LEU A 7 -23.75 -1.31 7.95
CA LEU A 7 -25.03 -0.66 8.19
C LEU A 7 -25.88 -0.66 6.92
N THR A 8 -27.19 -0.83 7.09
CA THR A 8 -28.17 -0.55 6.02
C THR A 8 -28.36 0.95 5.85
N LYS A 9 -28.86 1.39 4.70
CA LYS A 9 -29.10 2.84 4.46
C LYS A 9 -30.06 3.46 5.45
N ASP A 10 -31.03 2.69 5.96
CA ASP A 10 -31.99 3.15 6.97
C ASP A 10 -31.35 3.39 8.35
N GLU A 11 -30.16 2.81 8.59
CA GLU A 11 -29.41 3.00 9.83
C GLU A 11 -28.43 4.19 9.76
N TYR A 12 -28.20 4.77 8.58
CA TYR A 12 -27.30 5.90 8.40
C TYR A 12 -27.63 7.12 9.25
N PRO A 13 -28.91 7.49 9.49
CA PRO A 13 -29.22 8.58 10.41
C PRO A 13 -28.67 8.35 11.83
N LYS A 14 -28.69 7.10 12.32
CA LYS A 14 -28.12 6.75 13.63
C LYS A 14 -26.58 6.89 13.65
N ALA A 15 -25.92 6.55 12.54
CA ALA A 15 -24.47 6.72 12.40
C ALA A 15 -24.07 8.19 12.38
N ILE A 16 -24.84 9.03 11.69
CA ILE A 16 -24.65 10.49 11.63
C ILE A 16 -24.83 11.12 13.03
N GLU A 17 -25.88 10.72 13.73
CA GLU A 17 -26.15 11.21 15.08
C GLU A 17 -25.03 10.82 16.05
N LEU A 18 -24.55 9.56 16.01
CA LEU A 18 -23.42 9.12 16.82
C LEU A 18 -22.15 9.93 16.47
N SER A 19 -21.90 10.17 15.19
CA SER A 19 -20.75 10.99 14.74
C SER A 19 -20.80 12.39 15.34
N TRP A 20 -21.95 13.02 15.29
CA TRP A 20 -22.15 14.35 15.87
C TRP A 20 -21.91 14.38 17.38
N GLN A 21 -22.54 13.44 18.11
CA GLN A 21 -22.42 13.36 19.57
C GLN A 21 -20.96 13.14 20.00
N VAL A 22 -20.26 12.20 19.38
CA VAL A 22 -18.87 11.89 19.77
C VAL A 22 -17.91 13.00 19.34
N PHE A 23 -18.08 13.57 18.13
CA PHE A 23 -17.25 14.66 17.65
C PHE A 23 -17.31 15.88 18.58
N THR A 24 -18.49 16.30 19.01
CA THR A 24 -18.67 17.46 19.91
C THR A 24 -18.08 17.24 21.30
N ILE A 25 -17.91 15.99 21.73
CA ILE A 25 -17.30 15.65 23.03
C ILE A 25 -15.77 15.58 22.91
N THR A 26 -15.25 14.88 21.89
CA THR A 26 -13.83 14.50 21.80
C THR A 26 -12.99 15.43 20.93
N GLY A 27 -13.60 16.20 20.04
CA GLY A 27 -12.91 17.05 19.07
C GLY A 27 -12.76 18.53 19.47
N LYS A 28 -13.09 18.91 20.69
CA LYS A 28 -13.19 20.33 21.14
C LYS A 28 -11.93 21.16 20.88
N GLU A 29 -10.76 20.55 20.88
CA GLU A 29 -9.48 21.24 20.65
C GLU A 29 -9.20 21.49 19.16
N ASP A 30 -9.96 20.88 18.27
CA ASP A 30 -9.71 20.86 16.84
C ASP A 30 -10.71 21.66 16.02
N PHE A 31 -11.66 22.36 16.64
CA PHE A 31 -12.62 23.21 15.92
C PHE A 31 -13.00 24.50 16.67
N ASN A 32 -13.30 25.52 15.91
CA ASN A 32 -14.04 26.71 16.35
C ASN A 32 -15.50 26.64 15.86
N ASN A 33 -16.27 27.69 16.05
CA ASN A 33 -17.69 27.73 15.65
C ASN A 33 -17.89 27.48 14.15
N GLU A 34 -16.99 28.00 13.29
CA GLU A 34 -17.01 27.78 11.84
C GLU A 34 -16.76 26.30 11.52
N GLY A 35 -15.75 25.70 12.16
CA GLY A 35 -15.41 24.27 11.99
C GLY A 35 -16.53 23.34 12.45
N LEU A 36 -17.25 23.73 13.52
CA LEU A 36 -18.40 22.98 13.98
C LEU A 36 -19.54 22.98 12.95
N GLU A 37 -19.88 24.15 12.39
CA GLU A 37 -20.88 24.25 11.34
C GLU A 37 -20.43 23.58 10.03
N PHE A 38 -19.16 23.68 9.69
CA PHE A 38 -18.59 22.96 8.55
C PHE A 38 -18.75 21.45 8.70
N PHE A 39 -18.35 20.87 9.84
CA PHE A 39 -18.49 19.42 10.12
C PHE A 39 -19.97 19.00 10.07
N LYS A 40 -20.86 19.80 10.67
CA LYS A 40 -22.29 19.57 10.63
C LYS A 40 -22.83 19.55 9.20
N SER A 41 -22.45 20.52 8.38
CA SER A 41 -22.85 20.58 6.98
C SER A 41 -22.39 19.36 6.18
N PHE A 42 -21.19 18.83 6.48
CA PHE A 42 -20.64 17.63 5.84
C PHE A 42 -21.44 16.37 6.19
N ILE A 43 -21.67 16.11 7.49
CA ILE A 43 -22.33 14.86 7.93
C ILE A 43 -23.82 14.80 7.57
N TYR A 44 -24.48 15.97 7.37
CA TYR A 44 -25.89 16.03 6.95
C TYR A 44 -26.04 16.19 5.42
N ASN A 45 -24.93 16.27 4.65
CA ASN A 45 -24.99 16.36 3.20
C ASN A 45 -25.30 14.98 2.60
N LYS A 46 -26.54 14.80 2.13
CA LYS A 46 -27.02 13.52 1.56
C LYS A 46 -26.15 13.01 0.41
N LYS A 47 -25.60 13.90 -0.43
CA LYS A 47 -24.75 13.52 -1.55
C LYS A 47 -23.44 12.88 -1.02
N CYS A 48 -22.77 13.55 -0.08
CA CYS A 48 -21.53 13.01 0.53
C CYS A 48 -21.77 11.69 1.25
N ILE A 49 -22.86 11.59 2.01
CA ILE A 49 -23.19 10.40 2.82
C ILE A 49 -23.61 9.21 1.96
N ASN A 50 -24.24 9.42 0.82
CA ASN A 50 -24.63 8.34 -0.08
C ASN A 50 -23.43 7.65 -0.76
N GLU A 51 -22.27 8.30 -0.85
CA GLU A 51 -21.02 7.75 -1.39
C GLU A 51 -20.22 6.96 -0.37
N ILE A 52 -20.66 6.92 0.89
CA ILE A 52 -19.97 6.29 2.01
C ILE A 52 -20.59 4.92 2.31
N ILE A 53 -19.74 3.97 2.72
CA ILE A 53 -20.16 2.69 3.29
C ILE A 53 -19.85 2.72 4.79
N PHE A 54 -20.88 2.63 5.62
CA PHE A 54 -20.74 2.58 7.06
C PHE A 54 -20.70 1.16 7.60
N TYR A 55 -19.79 0.95 8.54
CA TYR A 55 -19.72 -0.22 9.41
C TYR A 55 -20.06 0.21 10.83
N GLY A 56 -20.85 -0.60 11.52
CA GLY A 56 -21.27 -0.34 12.91
C GLY A 56 -20.81 -1.45 13.84
N SER A 57 -20.47 -1.07 15.07
CA SER A 57 -20.34 -1.98 16.20
C SER A 57 -21.54 -1.85 17.10
N PHE A 58 -22.05 -2.97 17.63
CA PHE A 58 -23.26 -3.02 18.44
C PHE A 58 -23.00 -3.74 19.75
N ASP A 59 -23.59 -3.20 20.83
CA ASP A 59 -23.76 -3.91 22.09
C ASP A 59 -25.25 -4.20 22.24
N ASN A 60 -25.61 -5.48 22.16
CA ASN A 60 -26.99 -5.92 21.90
C ASN A 60 -27.51 -5.26 20.59
N GLU A 61 -28.51 -4.39 20.66
CA GLU A 61 -29.04 -3.65 19.51
C GLU A 61 -28.57 -2.18 19.46
N ALA A 62 -27.85 -1.74 20.47
CA ALA A 62 -27.38 -0.36 20.57
C ALA A 62 -26.12 -0.14 19.74
N LEU A 63 -26.12 0.84 18.82
CA LEU A 63 -24.95 1.27 18.06
C LEU A 63 -23.93 1.94 19.00
N THR A 64 -22.72 1.37 19.08
CA THR A 64 -21.65 1.79 19.99
C THR A 64 -20.47 2.46 19.29
N GLY A 65 -20.36 2.25 17.99
CA GLY A 65 -19.33 2.89 17.17
C GLY A 65 -19.61 2.75 15.69
N ILE A 66 -19.03 3.64 14.91
CA ILE A 66 -19.11 3.65 13.45
C ILE A 66 -17.73 3.86 12.83
N LEU A 67 -17.58 3.33 11.66
CA LEU A 67 -16.46 3.58 10.74
C LEU A 67 -17.02 3.69 9.33
N ASP A 68 -16.64 4.74 8.61
CA ASP A 68 -16.85 4.78 7.18
C ASP A 68 -15.58 4.39 6.42
N ILE A 69 -15.77 3.79 5.25
CA ILE A 69 -14.70 3.61 4.27
C ILE A 69 -15.24 4.06 2.91
N LYS A 70 -14.54 4.99 2.27
CA LYS A 70 -14.86 5.38 0.89
C LYS A 70 -14.58 4.22 -0.06
N SER A 71 -15.36 4.18 -1.16
CA SER A 71 -15.55 3.12 -2.17
C SER A 71 -14.28 2.50 -2.65
N ASN A 72 -13.26 2.24 -2.17
CA ASN A 72 -12.04 1.51 -2.57
C ASN A 72 -11.04 1.30 -1.42
N GLY A 73 -11.49 1.45 -0.17
CA GLY A 73 -10.63 1.24 1.00
C GLY A 73 -9.59 2.34 1.27
N LYS A 74 -9.59 3.43 0.49
CA LYS A 74 -8.48 4.41 0.49
C LYS A 74 -8.58 5.49 1.54
N HIS A 75 -9.79 5.83 2.02
CA HIS A 75 -9.96 6.94 2.95
C HIS A 75 -11.05 6.68 3.98
N ILE A 76 -10.75 7.05 5.22
CA ILE A 76 -11.68 7.07 6.35
C ILE A 76 -12.06 8.53 6.60
N SER A 77 -13.35 8.87 6.48
CA SER A 77 -13.84 10.23 6.75
C SER A 77 -14.41 10.34 8.17
N LEU A 78 -15.09 9.30 8.65
CA LEU A 78 -15.76 9.26 9.94
C LEU A 78 -15.40 7.96 10.67
N PHE A 79 -14.81 8.09 11.85
CA PHE A 79 -14.53 6.97 12.74
C PHE A 79 -14.76 7.38 14.18
N PHE A 80 -15.86 6.96 14.73
CA PHE A 80 -16.30 7.36 16.07
C PHE A 80 -16.72 6.15 16.89
N ILE A 81 -16.24 6.08 18.12
CA ILE A 81 -16.65 5.11 19.15
C ILE A 81 -17.15 5.91 20.33
N LYS A 82 -18.28 5.51 20.89
CA LYS A 82 -18.80 6.15 22.10
C LYS A 82 -17.77 6.10 23.23
N PRO A 83 -17.56 7.19 24.00
CA PRO A 83 -16.51 7.29 25.02
C PRO A 83 -16.50 6.13 26.03
N GLU A 84 -17.66 5.66 26.44
CA GLU A 84 -17.82 4.55 27.39
C GLU A 84 -17.30 3.20 26.87
N TYR A 85 -17.08 3.08 25.55
CA TYR A 85 -16.51 1.89 24.90
C TYR A 85 -15.04 2.08 24.50
N HIS A 86 -14.40 3.21 24.85
CA HIS A 86 -12.98 3.43 24.56
C HIS A 86 -12.10 2.46 25.38
N ARG A 87 -10.88 2.20 24.87
CA ARG A 87 -9.84 1.35 25.47
C ARG A 87 -10.21 -0.13 25.68
N HIS A 88 -11.36 -0.59 25.16
CA HIS A 88 -11.77 -2.00 25.16
C HIS A 88 -11.46 -2.74 23.84
N GLY A 89 -10.64 -2.15 22.97
CA GLY A 89 -10.24 -2.74 21.69
C GLY A 89 -11.31 -2.69 20.58
N LEU A 90 -12.47 -2.08 20.85
CA LEU A 90 -13.60 -2.06 19.91
C LEU A 90 -13.25 -1.36 18.59
N GLY A 91 -12.59 -0.20 18.65
CA GLY A 91 -12.14 0.51 17.46
C GLY A 91 -11.18 -0.32 16.60
N LYS A 92 -10.23 -1.05 17.21
CA LYS A 92 -9.33 -1.96 16.47
C LYS A 92 -10.10 -3.06 15.74
N LYS A 93 -11.08 -3.67 16.41
CA LYS A 93 -11.93 -4.72 15.82
C LYS A 93 -12.75 -4.19 14.65
N LEU A 94 -13.37 -3.01 14.80
CA LEU A 94 -14.17 -2.37 13.77
C LEU A 94 -13.31 -2.00 12.54
N PHE A 95 -12.14 -1.41 12.77
CA PHE A 95 -11.19 -1.11 11.70
C PHE A 95 -10.72 -2.37 10.96
N HIS A 96 -10.35 -3.42 11.70
CA HIS A 96 -9.90 -4.68 11.11
C HIS A 96 -11.01 -5.29 10.23
N TYR A 97 -12.23 -5.36 10.75
CA TYR A 97 -13.39 -5.88 10.01
C TYR A 97 -13.62 -5.13 8.69
N ALA A 98 -13.68 -3.81 8.73
CA ALA A 98 -13.91 -2.99 7.54
C ALA A 98 -12.77 -3.09 6.54
N SER A 99 -11.51 -3.13 7.01
CA SER A 99 -10.31 -3.23 6.16
C SER A 99 -10.20 -4.59 5.43
N THR A 100 -10.69 -5.69 6.02
CA THR A 100 -10.72 -6.99 5.34
C THR A 100 -11.71 -7.04 4.19
N LEU A 101 -12.79 -6.25 4.27
CA LEU A 101 -13.80 -6.16 3.21
C LEU A 101 -13.41 -5.18 2.10
N HIS A 102 -12.52 -4.25 2.38
CA HIS A 102 -12.02 -3.25 1.43
C HIS A 102 -10.49 -3.28 1.39
N PRO A 103 -9.89 -4.30 0.80
CA PRO A 103 -8.43 -4.37 0.68
C PRO A 103 -7.92 -3.18 -0.14
N SER A 104 -6.94 -2.48 0.41
CA SER A 104 -6.28 -1.34 -0.22
C SER A 104 -4.81 -1.37 0.16
N ILE A 105 -3.91 -0.90 -0.69
CA ILE A 105 -2.48 -0.76 -0.36
C ILE A 105 -2.29 0.26 0.74
N GLU A 106 -3.04 1.36 0.66
CA GLU A 106 -2.96 2.42 1.65
C GLU A 106 -4.36 2.85 2.10
N THR A 107 -4.44 3.28 3.34
CA THR A 107 -5.61 3.97 3.87
C THR A 107 -5.17 5.30 4.48
N THR A 108 -5.86 6.38 4.15
CA THR A 108 -5.61 7.71 4.69
C THR A 108 -6.72 8.12 5.64
N VAL A 109 -6.40 9.05 6.54
CA VAL A 109 -7.36 9.70 7.44
C VAL A 109 -6.87 11.11 7.76
N ASN A 110 -7.81 12.02 7.96
CA ASN A 110 -7.55 13.32 8.57
C ASN A 110 -7.93 13.23 10.05
N SER A 111 -6.93 13.02 10.91
CA SER A 111 -7.13 12.74 12.33
C SER A 111 -7.33 14.01 13.15
N SER A 112 -8.27 13.98 14.11
CA SER A 112 -8.27 14.93 15.21
C SER A 112 -7.01 14.72 16.08
N THR A 113 -6.59 15.75 16.81
CA THR A 113 -5.45 15.66 17.75
C THR A 113 -5.68 14.55 18.78
N TYR A 114 -6.89 14.41 19.28
CA TYR A 114 -7.28 13.36 20.22
C TYR A 114 -7.08 11.94 19.68
N ALA A 115 -7.34 11.70 18.38
CA ALA A 115 -7.34 10.37 17.79
C ALA A 115 -5.97 9.93 17.23
N ILE A 116 -4.96 10.82 17.16
CA ILE A 116 -3.62 10.48 16.65
C ILE A 116 -3.04 9.22 17.32
N PRO A 117 -2.99 9.09 18.66
CA PRO A 117 -2.42 7.89 19.29
C PRO A 117 -3.18 6.61 18.95
N PHE A 118 -4.49 6.70 18.75
CA PHE A 118 -5.30 5.57 18.32
C PHE A 118 -4.91 5.13 16.90
N TYR A 119 -4.84 6.06 15.94
CA TYR A 119 -4.42 5.74 14.57
C TYR A 119 -2.98 5.23 14.50
N GLN A 120 -2.07 5.78 15.31
CA GLN A 120 -0.70 5.25 15.43
C GLN A 120 -0.73 3.79 15.91
N SER A 121 -1.60 3.44 16.86
CA SER A 121 -1.78 2.05 17.34
C SER A 121 -2.35 1.10 16.28
N LEU A 122 -2.92 1.63 15.20
CA LEU A 122 -3.37 0.91 14.00
C LEU A 122 -2.31 0.87 12.89
N GLY A 123 -1.13 1.48 13.10
CA GLY A 123 -0.03 1.52 12.14
C GLY A 123 -0.11 2.70 11.15
N PHE A 124 -0.90 3.74 11.44
CA PHE A 124 -0.86 4.98 10.67
C PHE A 124 0.32 5.85 11.11
N ALA A 125 0.98 6.48 10.16
CA ALA A 125 1.99 7.52 10.38
C ALA A 125 1.43 8.89 10.00
N VAL A 126 1.90 9.94 10.68
CA VAL A 126 1.66 11.33 10.28
C VAL A 126 2.43 11.61 9.00
N VAL A 127 1.77 12.17 7.99
CA VAL A 127 2.36 12.43 6.67
C VAL A 127 2.30 13.90 6.25
N GLY A 128 1.94 14.78 7.15
CA GLY A 128 1.91 16.23 6.91
C GLY A 128 1.66 17.01 8.18
N GLU A 129 1.80 18.33 8.09
CA GLU A 129 1.52 19.24 9.20
C GLU A 129 0.01 19.30 9.49
N LYS A 130 -0.33 19.74 10.72
CA LYS A 130 -1.71 20.00 11.12
C LYS A 130 -2.30 21.09 10.23
N GLN A 131 -3.41 20.79 9.59
CA GLN A 131 -4.10 21.67 8.64
C GLN A 131 -5.36 22.24 9.30
N ASN A 132 -5.72 23.46 8.90
CA ASN A 132 -6.99 24.08 9.26
C ASN A 132 -7.81 24.27 7.98
N TYR A 133 -9.00 23.71 7.94
CA TYR A 133 -9.93 23.85 6.84
C TYR A 133 -11.29 24.31 7.37
N HIS A 134 -11.67 25.55 7.05
CA HIS A 134 -12.91 26.18 7.53
C HIS A 134 -13.09 26.06 9.06
N GLY A 135 -12.04 26.34 9.82
CA GLY A 135 -12.09 26.29 11.28
C GLY A 135 -12.06 24.89 11.90
N LEU A 136 -11.92 23.84 11.08
CA LEU A 136 -11.69 22.46 11.50
C LEU A 136 -10.21 22.07 11.31
N CYS A 137 -9.54 21.73 12.39
CA CYS A 137 -8.14 21.29 12.36
C CYS A 137 -8.05 19.79 12.29
N SER A 138 -7.12 19.29 11.47
CA SER A 138 -6.83 17.87 11.36
C SER A 138 -5.38 17.62 10.96
N THR A 139 -4.86 16.45 11.33
CA THR A 139 -3.52 15.99 10.95
C THR A 139 -3.66 14.87 9.93
N PRO A 140 -3.08 15.00 8.72
CA PRO A 140 -3.13 13.95 7.72
C PRO A 140 -2.28 12.77 8.17
N MET A 141 -2.88 11.59 8.14
CA MET A 141 -2.21 10.34 8.49
C MET A 141 -2.43 9.29 7.41
N ARG A 142 -1.47 8.38 7.27
CA ARG A 142 -1.48 7.30 6.28
C ARG A 142 -1.02 6.00 6.90
N ARG A 143 -1.66 4.91 6.51
CA ARG A 143 -1.23 3.55 6.80
C ARG A 143 -1.05 2.79 5.50
N TYR A 144 0.07 2.10 5.38
CA TYR A 144 0.26 1.09 4.35
C TYR A 144 -0.11 -0.28 4.90
N HIS A 145 -0.84 -1.05 4.09
CA HIS A 145 -1.22 -2.42 4.47
C HIS A 145 -0.06 -3.37 4.19
N ALA A 146 0.19 -4.31 5.11
CA ALA A 146 1.31 -5.24 4.99
C ALA A 146 1.13 -6.22 3.82
N VAL A 147 -0.09 -6.68 3.56
CA VAL A 147 -0.41 -7.62 2.48
C VAL A 147 -1.20 -6.89 1.40
N PHE A 148 -0.71 -6.94 0.15
CA PHE A 148 -1.37 -6.34 -1.01
C PHE A 148 -2.26 -7.33 -1.74
N VAL A 149 -1.71 -8.52 -2.00
CA VAL A 149 -2.37 -9.59 -2.74
C VAL A 149 -2.02 -10.92 -2.13
N GLN A 150 -3.01 -11.77 -1.92
CA GLN A 150 -2.83 -13.16 -1.53
C GLN A 150 -3.40 -14.06 -2.61
N LYS A 151 -2.56 -14.88 -3.20
CA LYS A 151 -2.90 -15.88 -4.22
C LYS A 151 -2.57 -17.29 -3.69
N ASN A 152 -3.04 -18.31 -4.39
CA ASN A 152 -2.75 -19.71 -3.99
C ASN A 152 -1.25 -20.07 -3.96
N LYS A 153 -0.45 -19.41 -4.83
CA LYS A 153 0.98 -19.72 -5.00
C LYS A 153 1.92 -18.76 -4.29
N TYR A 154 1.47 -17.55 -3.97
CA TYR A 154 2.31 -16.51 -3.37
C TYR A 154 1.46 -15.44 -2.69
N THR A 155 2.12 -14.63 -1.87
CA THR A 155 1.60 -13.39 -1.31
C THR A 155 2.51 -12.24 -1.73
N LEU A 156 1.93 -11.11 -2.20
CA LEU A 156 2.64 -9.84 -2.30
C LEU A 156 2.42 -9.04 -1.03
N ARG A 157 3.49 -8.59 -0.38
CA ARG A 157 3.42 -7.83 0.86
C ARG A 157 4.58 -6.84 0.99
N THR A 158 4.53 -6.02 2.03
CA THR A 158 5.68 -5.21 2.43
C THR A 158 6.80 -6.09 3.00
N TRP A 159 8.02 -5.56 2.96
CA TRP A 159 9.19 -6.18 3.55
C TRP A 159 9.16 -6.11 5.08
N GLN A 160 9.61 -7.19 5.72
CA GLN A 160 9.81 -7.32 7.16
C GLN A 160 11.29 -7.53 7.46
N THR A 161 11.74 -7.11 8.66
CA THR A 161 13.17 -7.26 9.03
C THR A 161 13.60 -8.72 9.04
N GLU A 162 12.69 -9.60 9.44
CA GLU A 162 12.89 -11.05 9.54
C GLU A 162 13.11 -11.74 8.20
N ASP A 163 12.77 -11.07 7.10
CA ASP A 163 12.92 -11.60 5.75
C ASP A 163 14.37 -11.75 5.28
N ALA A 164 15.30 -11.04 5.93
CA ALA A 164 16.70 -10.97 5.52
C ALA A 164 17.33 -12.38 5.35
N HIS A 165 17.08 -13.29 6.28
CA HIS A 165 17.66 -14.63 6.21
C HIS A 165 17.11 -15.45 5.04
N SER A 166 15.79 -15.41 4.79
CA SER A 166 15.21 -16.11 3.65
C SER A 166 15.65 -15.54 2.33
N LEU A 167 15.77 -14.20 2.25
CA LEU A 167 16.26 -13.52 1.06
C LEU A 167 17.69 -13.94 0.69
N VAL A 168 18.60 -14.05 1.68
CA VAL A 168 19.96 -14.54 1.45
C VAL A 168 19.96 -15.96 0.91
N GLN A 169 19.16 -16.84 1.51
CA GLN A 169 19.06 -18.26 1.06
C GLN A 169 18.61 -18.38 -0.40
N GLU A 170 17.70 -17.51 -0.82
CA GLU A 170 17.11 -17.57 -2.17
C GLU A 170 17.93 -16.85 -3.22
N LEU A 171 18.57 -15.72 -2.87
CA LEU A 171 19.22 -14.84 -3.85
C LEU A 171 20.75 -14.95 -3.90
N ASN A 172 21.42 -15.67 -2.99
CA ASN A 172 22.85 -15.95 -3.08
C ASN A 172 23.12 -17.02 -4.15
N ASN A 173 22.91 -16.65 -5.42
CA ASN A 173 22.96 -17.52 -6.58
C ASN A 173 23.61 -16.78 -7.76
N LYS A 174 24.67 -17.38 -8.31
CA LYS A 174 25.41 -16.79 -9.41
C LYS A 174 24.55 -16.58 -10.68
N LYS A 175 23.62 -17.49 -10.99
CA LYS A 175 22.71 -17.38 -12.13
C LYS A 175 21.78 -16.16 -11.99
N ILE A 176 21.40 -15.83 -10.76
CA ILE A 176 20.64 -14.61 -10.47
C ILE A 176 21.55 -13.39 -10.66
N TRP A 177 22.72 -13.41 -10.02
CA TRP A 177 23.67 -12.32 -10.08
C TRP A 177 24.11 -11.96 -11.51
N ASP A 178 24.30 -12.95 -12.38
CA ASP A 178 24.71 -12.75 -13.77
C ASP A 178 23.67 -11.93 -14.57
N ASN A 179 22.41 -11.91 -14.11
CA ASN A 179 21.30 -11.18 -14.73
C ASN A 179 20.92 -9.90 -13.96
N CYS A 180 21.66 -9.54 -12.93
CA CYS A 180 21.44 -8.33 -12.12
C CYS A 180 22.52 -7.28 -12.39
N ARG A 181 22.22 -6.01 -12.08
CA ARG A 181 23.21 -4.92 -12.06
C ARG A 181 24.31 -5.22 -11.04
N ASN A 182 25.50 -4.66 -11.23
CA ASN A 182 26.64 -4.87 -10.33
C ASN A 182 26.41 -4.35 -8.89
N VAL A 183 25.47 -3.43 -8.69
CA VAL A 183 25.04 -3.00 -7.36
C VAL A 183 24.41 -4.13 -6.54
N PHE A 184 23.88 -5.16 -7.20
CA PHE A 184 23.46 -6.40 -6.53
C PHE A 184 24.71 -7.25 -6.27
N PRO A 185 25.11 -7.47 -5.01
CA PRO A 185 26.38 -8.11 -4.70
C PRO A 185 26.38 -9.62 -4.88
N HIS A 186 27.57 -10.17 -5.10
CA HIS A 186 27.78 -11.61 -5.08
C HIS A 186 29.16 -11.92 -4.44
N PRO A 187 29.25 -12.79 -3.44
CA PRO A 187 28.14 -13.51 -2.78
C PRO A 187 27.17 -12.59 -2.05
N TYR A 188 25.89 -12.93 -2.09
CA TYR A 188 24.84 -12.19 -1.37
C TYR A 188 24.80 -12.61 0.09
N ARG A 189 25.06 -11.70 1.01
CA ARG A 189 25.22 -11.97 2.45
C ARG A 189 24.10 -11.30 3.26
N LEU A 190 24.00 -11.66 4.56
CA LEU A 190 22.97 -11.15 5.46
C LEU A 190 23.01 -9.63 5.57
N GLU A 191 24.20 -9.05 5.71
CA GLU A 191 24.39 -7.60 5.76
C GLU A 191 23.81 -6.85 4.54
N HIS A 192 23.86 -7.47 3.36
CA HIS A 192 23.29 -6.91 2.13
C HIS A 192 21.77 -6.94 2.16
N ALA A 193 21.18 -8.04 2.65
CA ALA A 193 19.73 -8.19 2.78
C ALA A 193 19.15 -7.23 3.84
N GLU A 194 19.81 -7.11 4.98
CA GLU A 194 19.43 -6.17 6.04
C GLU A 194 19.49 -4.72 5.54
N THR A 195 20.60 -4.34 4.89
CA THR A 195 20.76 -2.99 4.30
C THR A 195 19.66 -2.71 3.27
N PHE A 196 19.36 -3.67 2.39
CA PHE A 196 18.30 -3.54 1.40
C PHE A 196 16.93 -3.30 2.05
N ILE A 197 16.56 -4.13 3.04
CA ILE A 197 15.28 -4.02 3.74
C ILE A 197 15.19 -2.69 4.50
N ASP A 198 16.26 -2.27 5.17
CA ASP A 198 16.30 -0.99 5.88
C ASP A 198 16.17 0.22 4.95
N LEU A 199 16.78 0.17 3.76
CA LEU A 199 16.64 1.21 2.76
C LEU A 199 15.19 1.30 2.24
N ILE A 200 14.54 0.16 1.98
CA ILE A 200 13.14 0.13 1.54
C ILE A 200 12.21 0.71 2.61
N LYS A 201 12.40 0.31 3.87
CA LYS A 201 11.54 0.77 4.98
C LYS A 201 11.66 2.29 5.25
N LYS A 202 12.74 2.92 4.82
CA LYS A 202 12.96 4.37 4.92
C LYS A 202 12.40 5.16 3.74
N LYS A 203 12.10 4.51 2.60
CA LYS A 203 11.50 5.17 1.45
C LYS A 203 10.08 5.62 1.75
N GLU A 204 9.74 6.80 1.29
CA GLU A 204 8.35 7.25 1.27
C GLU A 204 7.59 6.53 0.16
N GLY A 205 6.41 6.03 0.48
CA GLY A 205 5.61 5.27 -0.46
C GLY A 205 5.98 3.78 -0.57
N ILE A 206 5.27 3.06 -1.41
CA ILE A 206 5.53 1.64 -1.66
C ILE A 206 6.09 1.50 -3.07
N HIS A 207 7.37 1.21 -3.12
CA HIS A 207 8.10 1.00 -4.37
C HIS A 207 8.64 -0.43 -4.50
N ASP A 208 8.69 -1.19 -3.42
CA ASP A 208 9.27 -2.53 -3.38
C ASP A 208 8.30 -3.53 -2.75
N PHE A 209 7.97 -4.58 -3.49
CA PHE A 209 7.04 -5.64 -3.12
C PHE A 209 7.78 -6.93 -2.84
N CYS A 210 7.65 -7.46 -1.63
CA CYS A 210 8.14 -8.79 -1.29
C CYS A 210 7.24 -9.86 -1.92
N ILE A 211 7.83 -10.79 -2.64
CA ILE A 211 7.16 -12.03 -3.05
C ILE A 211 7.40 -13.05 -1.96
N GLU A 212 6.32 -13.47 -1.29
CA GLU A 212 6.36 -14.53 -0.27
C GLU A 212 5.76 -15.82 -0.81
N VAL A 213 6.40 -16.95 -0.53
CA VAL A 213 5.88 -18.29 -0.79
C VAL A 213 6.04 -19.13 0.48
N ASN A 214 4.96 -19.70 0.97
CA ASN A 214 4.94 -20.53 2.19
C ASN A 214 5.60 -19.84 3.40
N GLY A 215 5.31 -18.56 3.62
CA GLY A 215 5.82 -17.78 4.75
C GLY A 215 7.29 -17.34 4.62
N LYS A 216 7.92 -17.50 3.44
CA LYS A 216 9.31 -17.09 3.18
C LYS A 216 9.37 -16.04 2.09
N ALA A 217 10.14 -14.99 2.30
CA ALA A 217 10.49 -14.03 1.28
C ALA A 217 11.39 -14.70 0.24
N VAL A 218 10.94 -14.77 -1.00
CA VAL A 218 11.63 -15.52 -2.08
C VAL A 218 12.03 -14.64 -3.24
N GLY A 219 11.61 -13.39 -3.26
CA GLY A 219 11.90 -12.45 -4.35
C GLY A 219 11.41 -11.04 -4.07
N ASN A 220 11.75 -10.15 -4.98
CA ASN A 220 11.37 -8.72 -4.98
C ASN A 220 10.83 -8.30 -6.33
N ILE A 221 9.86 -7.38 -6.31
CA ILE A 221 9.51 -6.53 -7.45
C ILE A 221 9.68 -5.10 -6.97
N GLY A 222 10.58 -4.35 -7.61
CA GLY A 222 10.90 -2.97 -7.22
C GLY A 222 10.66 -2.00 -8.36
N PHE A 223 10.14 -0.82 -8.03
CA PHE A 223 9.95 0.30 -8.94
C PHE A 223 10.87 1.44 -8.53
N ILE A 224 11.57 2.01 -9.48
CA ILE A 224 12.42 3.19 -9.29
C ILE A 224 11.70 4.34 -10.01
N PRO A 225 11.09 5.28 -9.27
CA PRO A 225 10.43 6.42 -9.90
C PRO A 225 11.45 7.32 -10.58
N GLY A 226 11.07 7.85 -11.73
CA GLY A 226 11.83 8.90 -12.42
C GLY A 226 11.74 10.22 -11.67
N THR A 227 12.62 11.13 -12.03
CA THR A 227 12.71 12.48 -11.45
C THR A 227 12.65 13.52 -12.55
N ASP A 228 12.42 14.79 -12.18
CA ASP A 228 12.39 15.93 -13.09
C ASP A 228 11.42 15.69 -14.27
N VAL A 229 11.87 15.78 -15.50
CA VAL A 229 11.07 15.59 -16.73
C VAL A 229 10.56 14.15 -16.88
N GLU A 230 11.15 13.19 -16.18
CA GLU A 230 10.77 11.78 -16.20
C GLU A 230 9.89 11.39 -14.98
N CYS A 231 9.37 12.36 -14.22
CA CYS A 231 8.66 12.13 -12.95
C CYS A 231 7.37 11.27 -13.08
N PHE A 232 6.86 11.09 -14.30
CA PHE A 232 5.73 10.19 -14.58
C PHE A 232 6.16 8.80 -15.09
N ASN A 233 7.46 8.51 -15.11
CA ASN A 233 8.01 7.20 -15.46
C ASN A 233 8.45 6.44 -14.23
N ALA A 234 8.53 5.11 -14.34
CA ALA A 234 9.21 4.27 -13.36
C ALA A 234 9.94 3.12 -14.04
N GLU A 235 11.17 2.82 -13.60
CA GLU A 235 11.84 1.59 -14.00
C GLU A 235 11.40 0.46 -13.08
N VAL A 236 11.02 -0.71 -13.66
CA VAL A 236 10.72 -1.91 -12.87
C VAL A 236 11.85 -2.93 -12.98
N GLY A 237 12.22 -3.49 -11.83
CA GLY A 237 13.10 -4.63 -11.71
C GLY A 237 12.49 -5.71 -10.84
N TYR A 238 12.84 -6.96 -11.08
CA TYR A 238 12.37 -8.07 -10.27
C TYR A 238 13.40 -9.20 -10.19
N VAL A 239 13.33 -9.94 -9.12
CA VAL A 239 14.18 -11.11 -8.86
C VAL A 239 13.38 -12.13 -8.06
N ILE A 240 13.65 -13.41 -8.30
CA ILE A 240 13.09 -14.53 -7.50
C ILE A 240 14.09 -15.67 -7.43
N GLY A 241 14.07 -16.43 -6.35
CA GLY A 241 14.90 -17.62 -6.15
C GLY A 241 14.75 -18.64 -7.28
N GLU A 242 15.87 -19.29 -7.68
CA GLU A 242 15.93 -20.21 -8.83
C GLU A 242 14.89 -21.33 -8.77
N LYS A 243 14.64 -21.87 -7.57
CA LYS A 243 13.66 -22.97 -7.39
C LYS A 243 12.20 -22.58 -7.70
N TYR A 244 11.91 -21.28 -7.82
CA TYR A 244 10.59 -20.76 -8.18
C TYR A 244 10.46 -20.34 -9.65
N TRP A 245 11.53 -20.53 -10.44
CA TRP A 245 11.50 -20.25 -11.87
C TRP A 245 10.51 -21.16 -12.62
N ASN A 246 10.02 -20.68 -13.75
CA ASN A 246 9.09 -21.40 -14.63
C ASN A 246 7.74 -21.82 -14.01
N GLN A 247 7.37 -21.27 -12.83
CA GLN A 247 6.11 -21.56 -12.16
C GLN A 247 5.02 -20.49 -12.41
N GLY A 248 5.34 -19.44 -13.16
CA GLY A 248 4.43 -18.33 -13.47
C GLY A 248 4.29 -17.31 -12.32
N ILE A 249 4.92 -17.54 -11.16
CA ILE A 249 4.79 -16.68 -9.97
C ILE A 249 5.20 -15.24 -10.28
N VAL A 250 6.37 -15.02 -10.88
CA VAL A 250 6.86 -13.66 -11.17
C VAL A 250 5.95 -12.93 -12.16
N THR A 251 5.44 -13.62 -13.19
CA THR A 251 4.58 -13.00 -14.19
C THR A 251 3.28 -12.49 -13.56
N ASP A 252 2.62 -13.34 -12.77
CA ASP A 252 1.37 -12.98 -12.09
C ASP A 252 1.61 -11.91 -11.01
N ALA A 253 2.67 -12.07 -10.21
CA ALA A 253 3.06 -11.09 -9.20
C ALA A 253 3.41 -9.72 -9.79
N LEU A 254 4.09 -9.69 -10.95
CA LEU A 254 4.43 -8.46 -11.65
C LEU A 254 3.18 -7.74 -12.17
N GLN A 255 2.21 -8.46 -12.73
CA GLN A 255 0.93 -7.88 -13.17
C GLN A 255 0.18 -7.23 -12.01
N GLU A 256 0.10 -7.91 -10.86
CA GLU A 256 -0.52 -7.35 -9.65
C GLU A 256 0.25 -6.12 -9.13
N ALA A 257 1.58 -6.19 -9.05
CA ALA A 257 2.39 -5.07 -8.60
C ALA A 257 2.25 -3.85 -9.52
N ILE A 258 2.19 -4.04 -10.85
CA ILE A 258 1.96 -2.99 -11.84
C ILE A 258 0.59 -2.36 -11.66
N TYR A 259 -0.47 -3.18 -11.53
CA TYR A 259 -1.82 -2.69 -11.29
C TYR A 259 -1.85 -1.78 -10.04
N HIS A 260 -1.25 -2.23 -8.97
CA HIS A 260 -1.14 -1.47 -7.75
C HIS A 260 -0.32 -0.19 -7.93
N TYR A 261 0.83 -0.28 -8.59
CA TYR A 261 1.71 0.88 -8.80
C TYR A 261 1.04 1.97 -9.63
N PHE A 262 0.39 1.63 -10.74
CA PHE A 262 -0.39 2.56 -11.55
C PHE A 262 -1.61 3.14 -10.82
N THR A 263 -2.21 2.38 -9.91
CA THR A 263 -3.40 2.83 -9.16
C THR A 263 -3.04 3.86 -8.10
N TYR A 264 -1.88 3.71 -7.47
CA TYR A 264 -1.51 4.49 -6.27
C TYR A 264 -0.43 5.53 -6.51
N THR A 265 0.11 5.61 -7.73
CA THR A 265 1.07 6.65 -8.12
C THR A 265 0.58 7.42 -9.34
N ASN A 266 1.26 8.55 -9.61
CA ASN A 266 1.02 9.34 -10.83
C ASN A 266 1.78 8.79 -12.04
N THR A 267 2.38 7.60 -11.93
CA THR A 267 3.13 6.98 -13.03
C THR A 267 2.20 6.68 -14.20
N ILE A 268 2.62 7.05 -15.39
CA ILE A 268 1.90 6.77 -16.65
C ILE A 268 2.68 5.78 -17.54
N ARG A 269 3.97 5.58 -17.28
CA ARG A 269 4.84 4.68 -18.03
C ARG A 269 5.73 3.89 -17.11
N ILE A 270 5.72 2.56 -17.25
CA ILE A 270 6.68 1.67 -16.59
C ILE A 270 7.57 1.08 -17.67
N PHE A 271 8.89 1.06 -17.44
CA PHE A 271 9.85 0.44 -18.37
C PHE A 271 10.79 -0.51 -17.63
N ALA A 272 11.40 -1.40 -18.40
CA ALA A 272 12.40 -2.34 -17.90
C ALA A 272 13.56 -2.47 -18.90
N LEU A 273 14.78 -2.59 -18.36
CA LEU A 273 15.99 -2.89 -19.13
C LEU A 273 16.43 -4.33 -18.85
N VAL A 274 16.47 -5.15 -19.88
CA VAL A 274 16.80 -6.58 -19.78
C VAL A 274 18.08 -6.87 -20.54
N PHE A 275 19.04 -7.57 -19.92
CA PHE A 275 20.25 -8.01 -20.59
C PHE A 275 19.93 -8.95 -21.75
N GLU A 276 20.61 -8.80 -22.87
CA GLU A 276 20.31 -9.50 -24.11
C GLU A 276 20.20 -11.03 -24.00
N HIS A 277 20.99 -11.63 -23.10
CA HIS A 277 20.98 -13.08 -22.85
C HIS A 277 19.86 -13.54 -21.90
N ASN A 278 19.12 -12.62 -21.25
CA ASN A 278 18.09 -12.97 -20.28
C ASN A 278 16.71 -13.16 -20.90
N PHE A 279 16.61 -14.14 -21.82
CA PHE A 279 15.35 -14.48 -22.49
C PHE A 279 14.18 -14.81 -21.52
N PRO A 280 14.41 -15.48 -20.36
CA PRO A 280 13.33 -15.72 -19.40
C PRO A 280 12.68 -14.42 -18.89
N SER A 281 13.48 -13.39 -18.58
CA SER A 281 12.95 -12.10 -18.14
C SER A 281 12.17 -11.38 -19.25
N MET A 282 12.64 -11.45 -20.50
CA MET A 282 11.91 -10.89 -21.65
C MET A 282 10.51 -11.51 -21.77
N ARG A 283 10.41 -12.86 -21.65
CA ARG A 283 9.12 -13.57 -21.70
C ARG A 283 8.18 -13.20 -20.55
N VAL A 284 8.73 -12.91 -19.36
CA VAL A 284 7.94 -12.43 -18.23
C VAL A 284 7.32 -11.07 -18.56
N LEU A 285 8.11 -10.14 -19.09
CA LEU A 285 7.64 -8.81 -19.47
C LEU A 285 6.58 -8.87 -20.57
N GLU A 286 6.82 -9.64 -21.65
CA GLU A 286 5.85 -9.84 -22.73
C GLU A 286 4.51 -10.37 -22.21
N LYS A 287 4.54 -11.39 -21.33
CA LYS A 287 3.34 -11.94 -20.68
C LYS A 287 2.68 -10.97 -19.72
N ALA A 288 3.44 -10.05 -19.12
CA ALA A 288 2.91 -9.00 -18.27
C ALA A 288 2.34 -7.80 -19.07
N GLY A 289 2.40 -7.85 -20.40
CA GLY A 289 1.82 -6.84 -21.30
C GLY A 289 2.79 -5.76 -21.76
N PHE A 290 4.09 -5.90 -21.50
CA PHE A 290 5.09 -4.96 -22.00
C PHE A 290 5.37 -5.18 -23.49
N ASN A 291 5.61 -4.07 -24.20
CA ASN A 291 6.10 -4.07 -25.57
C ASN A 291 7.61 -3.83 -25.59
N LYS A 292 8.33 -4.59 -26.42
CA LYS A 292 9.74 -4.30 -26.70
C LYS A 292 9.83 -3.11 -27.63
N VAL A 293 10.49 -2.03 -27.20
CA VAL A 293 10.53 -0.75 -27.94
C VAL A 293 11.92 -0.38 -28.46
N GLY A 294 12.96 -1.09 -28.03
CA GLY A 294 14.31 -0.79 -28.52
C GLY A 294 15.39 -1.74 -28.01
N ILE A 295 16.57 -1.55 -28.56
CA ILE A 295 17.81 -2.20 -28.13
C ILE A 295 18.85 -1.10 -27.91
N MET A 296 19.42 -1.10 -26.71
CA MET A 296 20.53 -0.24 -26.33
C MET A 296 21.85 -1.04 -26.59
N THR A 297 22.52 -0.75 -27.65
CA THR A 297 23.73 -1.47 -28.03
C THR A 297 24.89 -1.16 -27.10
N THR A 298 25.67 -2.20 -26.73
CA THR A 298 26.87 -2.09 -25.87
C THR A 298 26.66 -1.31 -24.56
N SER A 299 25.42 -1.27 -24.05
CA SER A 299 25.04 -0.43 -22.90
C SER A 299 25.32 -1.10 -21.54
N ILE A 300 25.59 -2.39 -21.53
CA ILE A 300 25.83 -3.17 -20.31
C ILE A 300 27.25 -3.71 -20.32
N PHE A 301 27.97 -3.49 -19.19
CA PHE A 301 29.26 -4.16 -18.93
C PHE A 301 29.09 -5.13 -17.76
N LYS A 302 29.15 -6.43 -18.03
CA LYS A 302 29.02 -7.49 -17.03
C LYS A 302 30.01 -8.62 -17.29
N ASN A 303 30.61 -9.15 -16.24
CA ASN A 303 31.58 -10.27 -16.32
C ASN A 303 32.74 -10.03 -17.31
N GLY A 304 33.21 -8.77 -17.41
CA GLY A 304 34.32 -8.41 -18.32
C GLY A 304 33.91 -8.22 -19.79
N HIS A 305 32.62 -8.30 -20.13
CA HIS A 305 32.11 -8.18 -21.48
C HIS A 305 31.04 -7.10 -21.62
N PHE A 306 31.03 -6.44 -22.78
CA PHE A 306 29.91 -5.59 -23.19
C PHE A 306 28.79 -6.44 -23.79
N THR A 307 27.56 -6.09 -23.47
CA THR A 307 26.35 -6.70 -24.06
C THR A 307 25.29 -5.64 -24.27
N ASN A 308 24.24 -5.97 -25.01
CA ASN A 308 23.13 -5.08 -25.27
C ASN A 308 22.10 -5.17 -24.10
N ALA A 309 21.28 -4.13 -23.99
CA ALA A 309 20.07 -4.17 -23.20
C ALA A 309 18.84 -4.00 -24.09
N HIS A 310 17.81 -4.78 -23.83
CA HIS A 310 16.51 -4.64 -24.47
C HIS A 310 15.60 -3.78 -23.59
N LEU A 311 15.05 -2.72 -24.19
CA LEU A 311 14.10 -1.83 -23.55
C LEU A 311 12.67 -2.31 -23.79
N PHE A 312 11.95 -2.51 -22.69
CA PHE A 312 10.52 -2.85 -22.67
C PHE A 312 9.75 -1.73 -21.99
N GLU A 313 8.52 -1.48 -22.45
CA GLU A 313 7.65 -0.48 -21.80
C GLU A 313 6.20 -0.94 -21.72
N LEU A 314 5.50 -0.41 -20.74
CA LEU A 314 4.07 -0.53 -20.54
C LEU A 314 3.50 0.84 -20.19
N LEU A 315 2.49 1.27 -20.93
CA LEU A 315 1.77 2.52 -20.68
C LEU A 315 0.49 2.22 -19.87
N LYS A 316 0.16 3.13 -18.98
CA LYS A 316 -1.12 3.10 -18.26
C LYS A 316 -2.25 3.31 -19.27
N ASN A 317 -3.18 2.36 -19.35
CA ASN A 317 -4.39 2.56 -20.15
C ASN A 317 -5.17 3.74 -19.57
N THR A 318 -5.39 4.77 -20.37
CA THR A 318 -6.19 5.96 -20.05
C THR A 318 -7.67 5.64 -20.08
#